data_7483b43298ed48d7af0dd52a6d687b86
#
_entry.id   7483b43298ed48d7af0dd52a6d687b86
#
_cell.length_a   1.000
_cell.length_b   1.000
_cell.length_c   1.000
_cell.angle_alpha   90.00
_cell.angle_beta   90.00
_cell.angle_gamma   90.00
#
_symmetry.space_group_name_H-M   'P 1'
#
loop_
_entity.id
_entity.type
_entity.pdbx_description
1 polymer ?
#
loop_
_entity_poly.entity_id
_entity_poly.type
_entity_poly.pdbx_seq_one_letter_code
_entity_poly.pdbx_strand_id
1 'polypeptide(L)'
;MAEQTAPFRDLKIDEVKKLVDAGDREIVDVREDWEWNKGHIPGARHVVLSSILGNPSAQKFLDGTIFVCQVGERSAVASEMAVALGVKDVVNFRGGTKAWKDAGLPLETP
;
A
#
# COMPACT_ATOMS: atom_id res chain seq x y z
N MET A 1 -3.35 -23.78 -14.53
CA MET A 1 -3.22 -23.34 -14.16
C MET A 1 -3.31 -22.63 -13.68
N ALA A 2 -3.25 -22.33 -13.45
CA ALA A 2 -3.25 -21.74 -12.91
C ALA A 2 -3.36 -20.84 -12.68
N GLU A 3 -3.35 -20.55 -12.63
CA GLU A 3 -3.33 -19.75 -12.32
C GLU A 3 -3.37 -18.74 -11.97
N GLN A 4 -3.87 -18.59 -11.95
CA GLN A 4 -3.60 -17.43 -11.82
C GLN A 4 -3.54 -16.54 -10.71
N THR A 5 -3.22 -16.23 -10.38
CA THR A 5 -2.60 -15.35 -9.44
C THR A 5 -3.15 -13.95 -9.53
N ALA A 6 -3.12 -13.23 -8.45
CA ALA A 6 -3.45 -11.83 -8.43
C ALA A 6 -2.49 -11.06 -9.35
N PRO A 7 -2.94 -9.98 -10.00
CA PRO A 7 -2.09 -9.19 -10.87
C PRO A 7 -1.07 -8.34 -10.13
N PHE A 8 -1.09 -8.35 -8.81
CA PHE A 8 -0.11 -7.70 -7.94
C PHE A 8 0.45 -8.73 -6.96
N ARG A 9 1.58 -8.40 -6.33
CA ARG A 9 2.15 -9.26 -5.30
C ARG A 9 1.52 -8.91 -3.95
N ASP A 10 1.10 -9.93 -3.23
CA ASP A 10 0.49 -9.78 -1.90
C ASP A 10 1.52 -10.24 -0.88
N LEU A 11 2.27 -9.29 -0.31
CA LEU A 11 3.45 -9.58 0.50
C LEU A 11 3.20 -9.33 1.98
N LYS A 12 3.82 -10.16 2.82
CA LYS A 12 3.76 -10.04 4.28
C LYS A 12 4.85 -9.12 4.79
N ILE A 13 4.80 -8.86 6.10
CA ILE A 13 5.68 -7.91 6.79
C ILE A 13 7.17 -8.12 6.49
N ASP A 14 7.64 -9.38 6.48
CA ASP A 14 9.06 -9.65 6.29
C ASP A 14 9.56 -9.15 4.94
N GLU A 15 8.79 -9.40 3.90
CA GLU A 15 9.15 -8.97 2.54
C GLU A 15 8.94 -7.49 2.36
N VAL A 16 7.83 -6.94 2.88
CA VAL A 16 7.55 -5.50 2.78
C VAL A 16 8.63 -4.70 3.50
N LYS A 17 9.05 -5.15 4.69
CA LYS A 17 10.11 -4.45 5.44
C LYS A 17 11.39 -4.34 4.63
N LYS A 18 11.76 -5.41 3.91
CA LYS A 18 12.94 -5.38 3.03
C LYS A 18 12.80 -4.35 1.92
N LEU A 19 11.61 -4.27 1.32
CA LEU A 19 11.35 -3.30 0.25
C LEU A 19 11.37 -1.87 0.78
N VAL A 20 10.81 -1.64 1.95
CA VAL A 20 10.81 -0.31 2.58
C VAL A 20 12.22 0.11 2.93
N ASP A 21 13.01 -0.82 3.49
CA ASP A 21 14.40 -0.53 3.86
C ASP A 21 15.28 -0.21 2.64
N ALA A 22 14.97 -0.79 1.50
CA ALA A 22 15.69 -0.50 0.27
C ALA A 22 15.47 0.96 -0.18
N GLY A 23 14.31 1.55 0.16
CA GLY A 23 14.09 2.98 0.01
C GLY A 23 13.82 3.48 -1.39
N ASP A 24 13.58 2.59 -2.35
CA ASP A 24 13.41 2.96 -3.75
C ASP A 24 11.98 2.80 -4.27
N ARG A 25 11.01 2.59 -3.37
CA ARG A 25 9.60 2.40 -3.75
C ARG A 25 8.71 3.42 -3.09
N GLU A 26 7.69 3.85 -3.82
CA GLU A 26 6.64 4.67 -3.25
C GLU A 26 5.77 3.81 -2.34
N ILE A 27 5.40 4.36 -1.19
CA ILE A 27 4.45 3.73 -0.27
C ILE A 27 3.20 4.62 -0.26
N VAL A 28 2.04 4.04 -0.54
CA VAL A 28 0.78 4.78 -0.55
C VAL A 28 -0.16 4.19 0.49
N ASP A 29 -0.52 5.00 1.49
CA ASP A 29 -1.46 4.63 2.53
C ASP A 29 -2.85 5.07 2.09
N VAL A 30 -3.79 4.12 2.01
CA VAL A 30 -5.13 4.37 1.46
C VAL A 30 -6.20 4.47 2.56
N ARG A 31 -5.77 4.57 3.83
CA ARG A 31 -6.69 4.66 4.97
C ARG A 31 -7.34 6.03 5.06
N GLU A 32 -8.33 6.15 5.96
CA GLU A 32 -8.99 7.42 6.24
C GLU A 32 -8.07 8.40 6.95
N ASP A 33 -8.43 9.68 6.92
CA ASP A 33 -7.63 10.74 7.54
C ASP A 33 -7.38 10.49 9.03
N TRP A 34 -8.40 10.04 9.76
CA TRP A 34 -8.26 9.82 11.20
C TRP A 34 -7.30 8.66 11.52
N GLU A 35 -7.24 7.67 10.63
CA GLU A 35 -6.28 6.56 10.78
C GLU A 35 -4.86 7.04 10.50
N TRP A 36 -4.69 7.77 9.41
CA TRP A 36 -3.40 8.36 9.03
C TRP A 36 -2.84 9.23 10.14
N ASN A 37 -3.69 10.05 10.74
CA ASN A 37 -3.27 11.00 11.79
C ASN A 37 -2.80 10.30 13.06
N LYS A 38 -3.25 9.07 13.31
CA LYS A 38 -2.80 8.29 14.48
C LYS A 38 -1.43 7.68 14.30
N GLY A 39 -0.95 7.58 13.07
CA GLY A 39 0.36 7.04 12.77
C GLY A 39 0.36 6.32 11.44
N HIS A 40 1.44 6.50 10.68
CA HIS A 40 1.61 5.89 9.37
C HIS A 40 3.07 5.51 9.18
N ILE A 41 3.32 4.65 8.19
CA ILE A 41 4.68 4.21 7.87
C ILE A 41 5.50 5.41 7.41
N PRO A 42 6.73 5.59 7.94
CA PRO A 42 7.57 6.71 7.52
C PRO A 42 7.80 6.73 6.02
N GLY A 43 7.66 7.91 5.43
CA GLY A 43 7.84 8.10 3.99
C GLY A 43 6.62 7.80 3.15
N ALA A 44 5.52 7.35 3.75
CA ALA A 44 4.30 7.05 2.99
C ALA A 44 3.61 8.33 2.53
N ARG A 45 2.96 8.23 1.37
CA ARG A 45 2.07 9.27 0.84
C ARG A 45 0.63 8.85 1.14
N HIS A 46 -0.20 9.79 1.52
CA HIS A 46 -1.59 9.51 1.87
C HIS A 46 -2.52 9.78 0.69
N VAL A 47 -3.21 8.75 0.24
CA VAL A 47 -4.25 8.87 -0.81
C VAL A 47 -5.42 7.97 -0.40
N VAL A 48 -6.46 8.56 0.13
CA VAL A 48 -7.63 7.82 0.62
C VAL A 48 -8.25 6.99 -0.50
N LEU A 49 -8.66 5.76 -0.19
CA LEU A 49 -9.19 4.82 -1.19
C LEU A 49 -10.35 5.43 -1.99
N SER A 50 -11.24 6.17 -1.34
CA SER A 50 -12.38 6.79 -2.02
C SER A 50 -11.95 7.76 -3.12
N SER A 51 -10.82 8.45 -2.95
CA SER A 51 -10.27 9.33 -3.98
C SER A 51 -9.79 8.53 -5.18
N ILE A 52 -9.19 7.37 -4.94
CA ILE A 52 -8.72 6.50 -6.03
C ILE A 52 -9.93 5.97 -6.81
N LEU A 53 -10.93 5.47 -6.10
CA LEU A 53 -12.12 4.89 -6.74
C LEU A 53 -12.97 5.95 -7.45
N GLY A 54 -13.03 7.15 -6.89
CA GLY A 54 -13.83 8.24 -7.46
C GLY A 54 -13.24 8.82 -8.74
N ASN A 55 -11.91 8.82 -8.86
CA ASN A 55 -11.24 9.34 -10.05
C ASN A 55 -9.90 8.66 -10.25
N PRO A 56 -9.89 7.40 -10.68
CA PRO A 56 -8.64 6.62 -10.80
C PRO A 56 -7.60 7.29 -11.71
N SER A 57 -8.04 7.86 -12.82
CA SER A 57 -7.11 8.44 -13.79
C SER A 57 -6.42 9.70 -13.29
N ALA A 58 -6.93 10.34 -12.24
CA ALA A 58 -6.29 11.50 -11.63
C ALA A 58 -5.10 11.12 -10.77
N GLN A 59 -5.01 9.85 -10.38
CA GLN A 59 -3.93 9.39 -9.51
C GLN A 59 -2.72 8.98 -10.33
N LYS A 60 -1.54 9.33 -9.85
CA LYS A 60 -0.29 8.97 -10.48
C LYS A 60 0.51 8.12 -9.51
N PHE A 61 0.70 6.87 -9.86
CA PHE A 61 1.47 5.93 -9.04
C PHE A 61 2.69 5.47 -9.81
N LEU A 62 3.81 5.36 -9.11
CA LEU A 62 5.05 4.86 -9.70
C LEU A 62 5.00 3.34 -9.79
N ASP A 63 5.72 2.78 -10.76
CA ASP A 63 5.92 1.33 -10.80
C ASP A 63 6.60 0.91 -9.50
N GLY A 64 6.18 -0.23 -8.96
CA GLY A 64 6.73 -0.74 -7.71
C GLY A 64 6.04 -0.22 -6.47
N THR A 65 4.99 0.60 -6.59
CA THR A 65 4.29 1.16 -5.44
C THR A 65 3.78 0.07 -4.50
N ILE A 66 3.98 0.31 -3.20
CA ILE A 66 3.46 -0.53 -2.12
C ILE A 66 2.21 0.15 -1.57
N PHE A 67 1.06 -0.50 -1.68
CA PHE A 67 -0.19 0.00 -1.11
C PHE A 67 -0.39 -0.58 0.28
N VAL A 68 -0.80 0.27 1.23
CA VAL A 68 -1.00 -0.15 2.61
C VAL A 68 -2.31 0.39 3.16
N CYS A 69 -2.99 -0.45 3.94
CA CYS A 69 -4.11 -0.03 4.80
C CYS A 69 -3.90 -0.68 6.16
N GLN A 70 -4.95 -0.86 6.95
CA GLN A 70 -4.78 -1.44 8.28
C GLN A 70 -4.47 -2.93 8.23
N VAL A 71 -5.20 -3.71 7.43
CA VAL A 71 -5.09 -5.18 7.39
C VAL A 71 -5.03 -5.75 5.97
N GLY A 72 -4.80 -4.92 4.97
CA GLY A 72 -4.55 -5.37 3.60
C GLY A 72 -5.76 -5.45 2.68
N GLU A 73 -6.97 -5.21 3.17
CA GLU A 73 -8.19 -5.36 2.35
C GLU A 73 -8.42 -4.16 1.43
N ARG A 74 -8.43 -2.96 1.97
CA ARG A 74 -8.62 -1.73 1.18
C ARG A 74 -7.44 -1.51 0.23
N SER A 75 -6.24 -1.82 0.69
CA SER A 75 -5.04 -1.66 -0.14
C SER A 75 -5.01 -2.67 -1.28
N ALA A 76 -5.62 -3.84 -1.12
CA ALA A 76 -5.77 -4.79 -2.22
C ALA A 76 -6.63 -4.21 -3.33
N VAL A 77 -7.73 -3.52 -2.97
CA VAL A 77 -8.58 -2.85 -3.96
C VAL A 77 -7.79 -1.75 -4.68
N ALA A 78 -7.02 -0.95 -3.95
CA ALA A 78 -6.17 0.07 -4.55
C ALA A 78 -5.14 -0.54 -5.49
N SER A 79 -4.56 -1.68 -5.10
CA SER A 79 -3.59 -2.41 -5.92
C SER A 79 -4.21 -2.86 -7.24
N GLU A 80 -5.43 -3.38 -7.20
CA GLU A 80 -6.15 -3.78 -8.41
C GLU A 80 -6.38 -2.58 -9.34
N MET A 81 -6.76 -1.44 -8.77
CA MET A 81 -6.97 -0.22 -9.56
C MET A 81 -5.67 0.26 -10.19
N ALA A 82 -4.57 0.20 -9.46
CA ALA A 82 -3.27 0.62 -9.98
C ALA A 82 -2.85 -0.26 -11.16
N VAL A 83 -3.05 -1.57 -11.05
CA VAL A 83 -2.77 -2.49 -12.15
C VAL A 83 -3.63 -2.14 -13.37
N ALA A 84 -4.90 -1.84 -13.16
CA ALA A 84 -5.81 -1.45 -14.24
C ALA A 84 -5.36 -0.16 -14.93
N LEU A 85 -4.68 0.72 -14.20
CA LEU A 85 -4.10 1.96 -14.74
C LEU A 85 -2.76 1.75 -15.44
N GLY A 86 -2.24 0.53 -15.46
CA GLY A 86 -0.98 0.20 -16.13
C GLY A 86 0.25 0.30 -15.24
N VAL A 87 0.09 0.48 -13.94
CA VAL A 87 1.22 0.50 -13.01
C VAL A 87 1.80 -0.91 -12.90
N LYS A 88 3.12 -1.03 -12.96
CA LYS A 88 3.82 -2.32 -12.95
C LYS A 88 4.38 -2.62 -11.56
N ASP A 89 4.59 -3.90 -11.29
CA ASP A 89 5.19 -4.40 -10.04
C ASP A 89 4.50 -3.84 -8.80
N VAL A 90 3.18 -3.84 -8.81
CA VAL A 90 2.37 -3.36 -7.70
C VAL A 90 2.44 -4.35 -6.55
N VAL A 91 2.60 -3.83 -5.33
CA VAL A 91 2.67 -4.63 -4.11
C VAL A 91 1.55 -4.22 -3.17
N ASN A 92 0.81 -5.21 -2.65
CA ASN A 92 -0.11 -5.00 -1.55
C ASN A 92 0.56 -5.49 -0.25
N PHE A 93 0.57 -4.63 0.77
CA PHE A 93 1.06 -5.02 2.10
C PHE A 93 -0.05 -5.76 2.83
N ARG A 94 -0.02 -7.08 2.78
CA ARG A 94 -1.08 -7.95 3.27
C ARG A 94 -1.42 -7.74 4.74
N GLY A 95 -0.43 -7.58 5.60
CA GLY A 95 -0.63 -7.39 7.03
C GLY A 95 -0.96 -5.95 7.43
N GLY A 96 -0.64 -5.00 6.58
CA GLY A 96 -0.92 -3.59 6.79
C GLY A 96 -0.23 -2.95 7.98
N THR A 97 -0.73 -1.79 8.36
CA THR A 97 -0.16 -1.05 9.50
C THR A 97 -0.28 -1.82 10.81
N LYS A 98 -1.27 -2.72 10.92
CA LYS A 98 -1.40 -3.56 12.10
C LYS A 98 -0.18 -4.47 12.26
N ALA A 99 0.23 -5.17 11.20
CA ALA A 99 1.40 -6.03 11.24
C ALA A 99 2.68 -5.22 11.47
N TRP A 100 2.78 -4.05 10.87
CA TRP A 100 3.91 -3.14 11.05
C TRP A 100 4.06 -2.74 12.51
N LYS A 101 2.97 -2.29 13.11
CA LYS A 101 2.94 -1.88 14.52
C LYS A 101 3.22 -3.05 15.45
N ASP A 102 2.61 -4.21 15.20
CA ASP A 102 2.80 -5.41 16.02
C ASP A 102 4.25 -5.89 15.99
N ALA A 103 4.97 -5.63 14.91
CA ALA A 103 6.40 -5.94 14.79
C ALA A 103 7.29 -4.91 15.49
N GLY A 104 6.72 -3.89 16.12
CA GLY A 104 7.48 -2.86 16.82
C GLY A 104 8.16 -1.86 15.92
N LEU A 105 7.74 -1.75 14.67
CA LEU A 105 8.36 -0.83 13.73
C LEU A 105 7.81 0.59 13.87
N PRO A 106 8.60 1.62 13.52
CA PRO A 106 8.22 3.01 13.80
C PRO A 106 7.07 3.49 12.94
N LEU A 107 6.23 4.34 13.53
CA LEU A 107 5.18 5.07 12.84
C LEU A 107 5.41 6.56 13.04
N GLU A 108 5.07 7.35 12.03
CA GLU A 108 5.11 8.81 12.12
C GLU A 108 3.71 9.36 12.29
N THR A 109 3.61 10.53 12.93
CA THR A 109 2.37 11.31 12.96
C THR A 109 2.60 12.62 12.24
N PRO A 110 1.53 13.24 11.72
CA PRO A 110 1.65 14.55 11.07
C PRO A 110 2.18 15.63 11.98
#